data_b8d164049c3954d02cb3b606e8b4489b
#
_entry.id   b8d164049c3954d02cb3b606e8b4489b
#
_cell.length_a   1.000
_cell.length_b   1.000
_cell.length_c   1.000
_cell.angle_alpha   90.00
_cell.angle_beta   90.00
_cell.angle_gamma   90.00
#
_symmetry.space_group_name_H-M   'P 1'
#
loop_
_entity.id
_entity.type
_entity.pdbx_description
1 polymer ?
#
loop_
_entity_poly.entity_id
_entity_poly.type
_entity_poly.pdbx_seq_one_letter_code
_entity_poly.pdbx_strand_id
1 'polypeptide(L)'
;MKHLTPANAKAKQFTEAAAEGRQDEVVAMNSMVGCTTSFDPGWEIDAFGDSMMVGAVPALKYYFPGIQIDARSNRHWSDGEAAVERAGDTLRRAVVLSFGTNAGIDEATVTAVLDRIGPDRMVVLVTIHIDEPRTRADNTLLRRVAKERANVEVADWDAAVRSRPDQLQPDGIHPSLDGAHLYASTIRAA
;
A
#
# COMPACT_ATOMS: atom_id res chain seq x y z
N MET A 1 -2.16 -9.90 -32.35
CA MET A 1 -2.45 -10.60 -31.07
C MET A 1 -1.18 -10.57 -30.24
N LYS A 2 -1.14 -9.77 -29.15
CA LYS A 2 0.00 -9.78 -28.21
C LYS A 2 -0.14 -11.05 -27.36
N HIS A 3 0.84 -11.94 -27.44
CA HIS A 3 0.92 -13.10 -26.55
C HIS A 3 1.09 -12.61 -25.11
N LEU A 4 0.09 -12.88 -24.26
CA LEU A 4 0.20 -12.69 -22.83
C LEU A 4 1.32 -13.59 -22.28
N THR A 5 2.22 -13.05 -21.49
CA THR A 5 3.20 -13.87 -20.78
C THR A 5 2.47 -14.78 -19.77
N PRO A 6 3.04 -15.94 -19.40
CA PRO A 6 2.40 -16.86 -18.45
C PRO A 6 2.02 -16.18 -17.12
N ALA A 7 2.80 -15.18 -16.66
CA ALA A 7 2.52 -14.39 -15.48
C ALA A 7 1.25 -13.53 -15.65
N ASN A 8 1.08 -12.89 -16.82
CA ASN A 8 -0.08 -12.05 -17.10
C ASN A 8 -1.37 -12.87 -17.30
N ALA A 9 -1.26 -14.08 -17.84
CA ALA A 9 -2.38 -14.99 -17.97
C ALA A 9 -2.90 -15.47 -16.60
N LYS A 10 -1.98 -15.79 -15.68
CA LYS A 10 -2.32 -16.16 -14.29
C LYS A 10 -2.93 -14.99 -13.53
N ALA A 11 -2.37 -13.78 -13.64
CA ALA A 11 -2.92 -12.58 -13.00
C ALA A 11 -4.37 -12.32 -13.46
N LYS A 12 -4.66 -12.50 -14.74
CA LYS A 12 -6.02 -12.35 -15.28
C LYS A 12 -7.00 -13.39 -14.71
N GLN A 13 -6.59 -14.65 -14.60
CA GLN A 13 -7.40 -15.71 -13.99
C GLN A 13 -7.71 -15.42 -12.51
N PHE A 14 -6.72 -14.89 -11.77
CA PHE A 14 -6.91 -14.46 -10.39
C PHE A 14 -7.97 -13.35 -10.26
N THR A 15 -7.91 -12.36 -11.16
CA THR A 15 -8.85 -11.23 -11.16
C THR A 15 -10.28 -11.72 -11.46
N GLU A 16 -10.42 -12.63 -12.40
CA GLU A 16 -11.72 -13.22 -12.76
C GLU A 16 -12.29 -14.08 -11.62
N ALA A 17 -11.49 -14.93 -10.99
CA ALA A 17 -11.91 -15.75 -9.86
C ALA A 17 -12.34 -14.92 -8.64
N ALA A 18 -11.63 -13.83 -8.35
CA ALA A 18 -11.96 -12.92 -7.26
C ALA A 18 -13.25 -12.12 -7.54
N ALA A 19 -13.46 -11.67 -8.78
CA ALA A 19 -14.65 -10.95 -9.20
C ALA A 19 -15.93 -11.83 -9.12
N GLU A 20 -15.78 -13.15 -9.33
CA GLU A 20 -16.87 -14.12 -9.27
C GLU A 20 -17.09 -14.74 -7.88
N GLY A 21 -16.35 -14.28 -6.86
CA GLY A 21 -16.50 -14.75 -5.47
C GLY A 21 -16.03 -16.19 -5.23
N ARG A 22 -15.24 -16.76 -6.15
CA ARG A 22 -14.70 -18.12 -6.05
C ARG A 22 -13.44 -18.17 -5.17
N GLN A 23 -13.62 -17.92 -3.87
CA GLN A 23 -12.51 -17.84 -2.91
C GLN A 23 -11.67 -19.13 -2.84
N ASP A 24 -12.30 -20.29 -2.98
CA ASP A 24 -11.59 -21.57 -2.91
C ASP A 24 -10.63 -21.77 -4.09
N GLU A 25 -10.96 -21.29 -5.29
CA GLU A 25 -10.06 -21.30 -6.45
C GLU A 25 -8.90 -20.32 -6.28
N VAL A 26 -9.15 -19.17 -5.67
CA VAL A 26 -8.11 -18.18 -5.35
C VAL A 26 -7.09 -18.77 -4.37
N VAL A 27 -7.55 -19.49 -3.35
CA VAL A 27 -6.69 -20.18 -2.38
C VAL A 27 -5.89 -21.31 -3.06
N ALA A 28 -6.52 -22.09 -3.92
CA ALA A 28 -5.86 -23.16 -4.65
C ALA A 28 -4.80 -22.64 -5.62
N MET A 29 -5.06 -21.54 -6.32
CA MET A 29 -4.10 -20.89 -7.21
C MET A 29 -2.89 -20.32 -6.45
N ASN A 30 -3.08 -19.76 -5.27
CA ASN A 30 -1.98 -19.31 -4.41
C ASN A 30 -1.06 -20.46 -3.99
N SER A 31 -1.63 -21.64 -3.72
CA SER A 31 -0.85 -22.83 -3.38
C SER A 31 -0.02 -23.36 -4.55
N MET A 32 -0.48 -23.20 -5.79
CA MET A 32 0.19 -23.68 -7.00
C MET A 32 1.36 -22.80 -7.44
N VAL A 33 1.44 -21.56 -7.00
CA VAL A 33 2.50 -20.59 -7.39
C VAL A 33 3.77 -20.79 -6.55
N GLY A 34 3.80 -21.76 -5.64
CA GLY A 34 5.00 -22.06 -4.83
C GLY A 34 5.37 -20.92 -3.87
N CYS A 35 4.43 -20.03 -3.58
CA CYS A 35 4.60 -19.01 -2.57
C CYS A 35 4.48 -19.68 -1.20
N THR A 36 5.55 -20.27 -0.73
CA THR A 36 5.73 -20.66 0.68
C THR A 36 6.03 -19.42 1.53
N THR A 37 5.46 -18.30 1.21
CA THR A 37 5.42 -17.20 2.14
C THR A 37 4.34 -17.54 3.15
N SER A 38 4.75 -17.68 4.41
CA SER A 38 3.85 -17.49 5.52
C SER A 38 2.93 -16.31 5.13
N PHE A 39 1.67 -16.60 4.89
CA PHE A 39 0.67 -15.58 4.66
C PHE A 39 0.73 -14.67 5.87
N ASP A 40 1.18 -13.43 5.69
CA ASP A 40 0.89 -12.43 6.68
C ASP A 40 -0.62 -12.24 6.62
N PRO A 41 -1.33 -12.73 7.61
CA PRO A 41 -2.77 -12.66 7.56
C PRO A 41 -3.15 -11.19 7.61
N GLY A 42 -3.84 -10.71 6.60
CA GLY A 42 -4.28 -9.31 6.54
C GLY A 42 -5.04 -8.83 7.78
N TRP A 43 -5.55 -9.76 8.61
CA TRP A 43 -6.14 -9.44 9.90
C TRP A 43 -5.13 -8.93 10.95
N GLU A 44 -3.83 -9.05 10.71
CA GLU A 44 -2.77 -8.44 11.53
C GLU A 44 -2.32 -7.07 11.01
N ILE A 45 -2.96 -6.53 9.97
CA ILE A 45 -2.56 -5.29 9.31
C ILE A 45 -3.64 -4.22 9.47
N ASP A 46 -3.23 -3.05 9.94
CA ASP A 46 -3.99 -1.81 9.85
C ASP A 46 -3.38 -0.91 8.77
N ALA A 47 -4.21 -0.30 7.95
CA ALA A 47 -3.77 0.58 6.89
C ALA A 47 -4.47 1.94 7.00
N PHE A 48 -3.68 2.99 7.04
CA PHE A 48 -4.15 4.37 7.12
C PHE A 48 -3.69 5.14 5.88
N GLY A 49 -4.62 5.84 5.22
CA GLY A 49 -4.25 6.50 3.99
C GLY A 49 -5.20 7.58 3.51
N ASP A 50 -4.79 8.19 2.40
CA ASP A 50 -5.54 9.18 1.64
C ASP A 50 -6.29 8.55 0.45
N SER A 51 -6.61 9.34 -0.58
CA SER A 51 -7.35 8.90 -1.77
C SER A 51 -6.64 7.81 -2.57
N MET A 52 -5.31 7.73 -2.51
CA MET A 52 -4.54 6.68 -3.18
C MET A 52 -4.95 5.30 -2.64
N MET A 53 -4.98 5.20 -1.32
CA MET A 53 -5.41 3.97 -0.64
C MET A 53 -6.89 3.69 -0.86
N VAL A 54 -7.76 4.71 -0.86
CA VAL A 54 -9.21 4.55 -1.17
C VAL A 54 -9.39 3.89 -2.53
N GLY A 55 -8.68 4.34 -3.56
CA GLY A 55 -8.73 3.76 -4.91
C GLY A 55 -8.23 2.32 -4.99
N ALA A 56 -7.38 1.91 -4.03
CA ALA A 56 -6.78 0.59 -4.00
C ALA A 56 -7.47 -0.41 -3.02
N VAL A 57 -8.55 -0.02 -2.33
CA VAL A 57 -9.22 -0.85 -1.31
C VAL A 57 -9.56 -2.26 -1.81
N PRO A 58 -10.15 -2.48 -3.00
CA PRO A 58 -10.46 -3.83 -3.48
C PRO A 58 -9.20 -4.69 -3.64
N ALA A 59 -8.13 -4.12 -4.22
CA ALA A 59 -6.87 -4.81 -4.41
C ALA A 59 -6.17 -5.10 -3.07
N LEU A 60 -6.17 -4.14 -2.14
CA LEU A 60 -5.61 -4.35 -0.80
C LEU A 60 -6.32 -5.48 -0.06
N LYS A 61 -7.66 -5.55 -0.10
CA LYS A 61 -8.42 -6.65 0.49
C LYS A 61 -8.15 -7.99 -0.18
N TYR A 62 -7.84 -7.97 -1.47
CA TYR A 62 -7.46 -9.16 -2.22
C TYR A 62 -6.08 -9.69 -1.81
N TYR A 63 -5.07 -8.81 -1.72
CA TYR A 63 -3.71 -9.20 -1.34
C TYR A 63 -3.55 -9.48 0.16
N PHE A 64 -4.37 -8.85 0.99
CA PHE A 64 -4.32 -8.94 2.46
C PHE A 64 -5.72 -9.21 3.02
N PRO A 65 -6.24 -10.45 2.91
CA PRO A 65 -7.55 -10.79 3.43
C PRO A 65 -7.66 -10.48 4.93
N GLY A 66 -8.67 -9.69 5.31
CA GLY A 66 -8.87 -9.27 6.71
C GLY A 66 -8.16 -7.97 7.13
N ILE A 67 -7.43 -7.32 6.22
CA ILE A 67 -6.84 -5.98 6.47
C ILE A 67 -7.92 -4.98 6.93
N GLN A 68 -7.61 -4.19 7.95
CA GLN A 68 -8.43 -3.04 8.32
C GLN A 68 -7.89 -1.78 7.62
N ILE A 69 -8.78 -1.05 6.98
CA ILE A 69 -8.41 0.13 6.20
C ILE A 69 -9.20 1.32 6.71
N ASP A 70 -8.50 2.33 7.22
CA ASP A 70 -9.02 3.66 7.51
C ASP A 70 -8.42 4.66 6.53
N ALA A 71 -9.03 4.78 5.36
CA ALA A 71 -8.60 5.69 4.30
C ALA A 71 -9.73 6.63 3.90
N ARG A 72 -9.38 7.88 3.63
CA ARG A 72 -10.32 8.92 3.14
C ARG A 72 -9.59 9.86 2.19
N SER A 73 -10.31 10.33 1.17
CA SER A 73 -9.80 11.37 0.28
C SER A 73 -9.44 12.65 1.04
N ASN A 74 -8.46 13.36 0.52
CA ASN A 74 -7.96 14.65 1.04
C ASN A 74 -7.33 14.59 2.44
N ARG A 75 -6.96 13.42 2.95
CA ARG A 75 -6.23 13.32 4.22
C ARG A 75 -4.77 13.76 4.07
N HIS A 76 -4.26 14.32 5.14
CA HIS A 76 -2.88 14.72 5.34
C HIS A 76 -2.19 13.82 6.38
N TRP A 77 -0.90 13.98 6.58
CA TRP A 77 -0.17 13.26 7.62
C TRP A 77 -0.69 13.55 9.04
N SER A 78 -1.14 14.78 9.31
CA SER A 78 -1.77 15.14 10.59
C SER A 78 -3.09 14.37 10.86
N ASP A 79 -3.84 14.05 9.80
CA ASP A 79 -5.03 13.19 9.93
C ASP A 79 -4.64 11.73 10.22
N GLY A 80 -3.50 11.29 9.66
CA GLY A 80 -2.89 9.99 9.92
C GLY A 80 -2.44 9.88 11.38
N GLU A 81 -1.79 10.92 11.91
CA GLU A 81 -1.42 11.00 13.33
C GLU A 81 -2.65 10.83 14.23
N ALA A 82 -3.71 11.59 13.98
CA ALA A 82 -4.95 11.49 14.73
C ALA A 82 -5.63 10.12 14.60
N ALA A 83 -5.50 9.44 13.44
CA ALA A 83 -6.06 8.12 13.23
C ALA A 83 -5.29 7.04 14.02
N VAL A 84 -3.97 7.09 14.00
CA VAL A 84 -3.08 6.21 14.78
C VAL A 84 -3.31 6.44 16.28
N GLU A 85 -3.46 7.69 16.71
CA GLU A 85 -3.77 8.01 18.11
C GLU A 85 -5.09 7.40 18.58
N ARG A 86 -6.14 7.49 17.76
CA ARG A 86 -7.44 6.88 18.07
C ARG A 86 -7.38 5.35 18.14
N ALA A 87 -6.55 4.72 17.30
CA ALA A 87 -6.37 3.27 17.32
C ALA A 87 -5.63 2.82 18.59
N GLY A 88 -4.65 3.60 19.05
CA GLY A 88 -3.95 3.36 20.33
C GLY A 88 -3.46 1.92 20.48
N ASP A 89 -3.78 1.30 21.59
CA ASP A 89 -3.38 -0.07 21.92
C ASP A 89 -4.05 -1.15 21.05
N THR A 90 -5.08 -0.79 20.27
CA THR A 90 -5.75 -1.73 19.36
C THR A 90 -5.02 -1.88 18.02
N LEU A 91 -3.95 -1.11 17.78
CA LEU A 91 -3.12 -1.25 16.58
C LEU A 91 -2.58 -2.67 16.47
N ARG A 92 -2.70 -3.21 15.27
CA ARG A 92 -2.23 -4.54 14.89
C ARG A 92 -0.71 -4.56 14.74
N ARG A 93 -0.16 -5.75 14.48
CA ARG A 93 1.30 -5.99 14.40
C ARG A 93 1.98 -5.26 13.24
N ALA A 94 1.26 -5.03 12.16
CA ALA A 94 1.77 -4.29 11.01
C ALA A 94 0.87 -3.09 10.69
N VAL A 95 1.49 -1.98 10.31
CA VAL A 95 0.81 -0.73 9.98
C VAL A 95 1.30 -0.22 8.63
N VAL A 96 0.38 0.04 7.71
CA VAL A 96 0.67 0.68 6.41
C VAL A 96 0.25 2.14 6.48
N LEU A 97 1.15 3.04 6.12
CA LEU A 97 0.91 4.48 6.08
C LEU A 97 1.09 5.01 4.66
N SER A 98 0.04 5.57 4.09
CA SER A 98 0.04 6.13 2.74
C SER A 98 -0.59 7.52 2.73
N PHE A 99 0.24 8.52 2.96
CA PHE A 99 -0.12 9.94 2.98
C PHE A 99 0.92 10.77 2.24
N GLY A 100 0.56 12.00 1.90
CA GLY A 100 1.47 12.97 1.30
C GLY A 100 1.04 13.44 -0.09
N THR A 101 0.06 12.79 -0.71
CA THR A 101 -0.44 13.19 -2.02
C THR A 101 -1.10 14.58 -1.98
N ASN A 102 -1.80 14.92 -0.91
CA ASN A 102 -2.59 16.16 -0.80
C ASN A 102 -1.80 17.35 -0.22
N ALA A 103 -0.67 17.11 0.44
CA ALA A 103 0.19 18.14 1.01
C ALA A 103 1.61 17.61 1.15
N GLY A 104 2.58 18.50 1.38
CA GLY A 104 3.96 18.13 1.71
C GLY A 104 4.05 17.24 2.94
N ILE A 105 5.16 16.55 3.05
CA ILE A 105 5.46 15.65 4.18
C ILE A 105 6.35 16.41 5.17
N ASP A 106 5.86 16.56 6.40
CA ASP A 106 6.61 17.14 7.50
C ASP A 106 7.29 16.03 8.33
N GLU A 107 8.59 16.14 8.51
CA GLU A 107 9.39 15.14 9.21
C GLU A 107 8.96 14.96 10.67
N ALA A 108 8.64 16.04 11.35
CA ALA A 108 8.24 15.98 12.75
C ALA A 108 6.94 15.18 12.91
N THR A 109 5.98 15.40 12.02
CA THR A 109 4.71 14.65 11.99
C THR A 109 4.93 13.17 11.68
N VAL A 110 5.74 12.84 10.67
CA VAL A 110 6.07 11.43 10.36
C VAL A 110 6.73 10.74 11.55
N THR A 111 7.70 11.41 12.17
CA THR A 111 8.41 10.90 13.35
C THR A 111 7.45 10.66 14.51
N ALA A 112 6.57 11.61 14.81
CA ALA A 112 5.58 11.49 15.88
C ALA A 112 4.63 10.29 15.67
N VAL A 113 4.17 10.07 14.43
CA VAL A 113 3.35 8.91 14.07
C VAL A 113 4.10 7.61 14.31
N LEU A 114 5.35 7.51 13.85
CA LEU A 114 6.16 6.31 14.00
C LEU A 114 6.51 6.02 15.47
N ASP A 115 6.81 7.05 16.25
CA ASP A 115 7.07 6.92 17.69
C ASP A 115 5.84 6.43 18.44
N ARG A 116 4.65 6.89 18.05
CA ARG A 116 3.40 6.44 18.63
C ARG A 116 3.06 4.98 18.28
N ILE A 117 3.36 4.54 17.05
CA ILE A 117 3.18 3.13 16.65
C ILE A 117 4.16 2.24 17.44
N GLY A 118 5.34 2.74 17.69
CA GLY A 118 6.38 2.08 18.50
C GLY A 118 7.23 1.07 17.72
N PRO A 119 8.31 0.59 18.35
CA PRO A 119 9.29 -0.27 17.68
C PRO A 119 8.85 -1.73 17.54
N ASP A 120 7.82 -2.16 18.26
CA ASP A 120 7.37 -3.56 18.29
C ASP A 120 6.43 -3.91 17.12
N ARG A 121 6.06 -2.92 16.30
CA ARG A 121 5.20 -3.12 15.12
C ARG A 121 5.98 -2.85 13.84
N MET A 122 5.77 -3.67 12.83
CA MET A 122 6.26 -3.38 11.49
C MET A 122 5.49 -2.21 10.91
N VAL A 123 6.17 -1.30 10.24
CA VAL A 123 5.56 -0.18 9.53
C VAL A 123 6.01 -0.16 8.09
N VAL A 124 5.07 0.02 7.17
CA VAL A 124 5.34 0.24 5.75
C VAL A 124 4.93 1.65 5.37
N LEU A 125 5.89 2.46 4.95
CA LEU A 125 5.68 3.79 4.38
C LEU A 125 5.53 3.69 2.87
N VAL A 126 4.46 4.23 2.30
CA VAL A 126 4.26 4.24 0.85
C VAL A 126 4.74 5.57 0.27
N THR A 127 5.63 5.52 -0.74
CA THR A 127 6.07 6.73 -1.44
C THR A 127 4.95 7.31 -2.28
N ILE A 128 5.01 8.62 -2.55
CA ILE A 128 4.02 9.34 -3.34
C ILE A 128 4.48 9.49 -4.80
N HIS A 129 3.53 9.47 -5.74
CA HIS A 129 3.74 9.75 -7.16
C HIS A 129 2.79 10.84 -7.60
N ILE A 130 3.30 12.05 -7.74
CA ILE A 130 2.58 13.21 -8.25
C ILE A 130 3.55 14.09 -9.04
N ASP A 131 3.06 14.84 -10.02
CA ASP A 131 3.89 15.79 -10.80
C ASP A 131 4.01 17.14 -10.06
N GLU A 132 4.72 17.10 -8.93
CA GLU A 132 5.03 18.30 -8.13
C GLU A 132 6.51 18.36 -7.76
N PRO A 133 7.10 19.56 -7.67
CA PRO A 133 8.52 19.74 -7.33
C PRO A 133 8.93 19.11 -5.98
N ARG A 134 8.00 19.04 -5.01
CA ARG A 134 8.23 18.48 -3.67
C ARG A 134 8.33 16.95 -3.63
N THR A 135 7.77 16.24 -4.60
CA THR A 135 7.66 14.77 -4.61
C THR A 135 8.99 14.07 -4.33
N ARG A 136 10.06 14.55 -4.98
CA ARG A 136 11.40 13.97 -4.79
C ARG A 136 11.91 14.17 -3.36
N ALA A 137 11.71 15.35 -2.79
CA ALA A 137 12.15 15.68 -1.43
C ALA A 137 11.35 14.85 -0.41
N ASP A 138 10.04 14.80 -0.57
CA ASP A 138 9.13 14.04 0.28
C ASP A 138 9.46 12.53 0.29
N ASN A 139 9.67 11.94 -0.88
CA ASN A 139 10.07 10.54 -0.99
C ASN A 139 11.48 10.27 -0.43
N THR A 140 12.39 11.23 -0.55
CA THR A 140 13.73 11.12 0.07
C THR A 140 13.61 11.13 1.59
N LEU A 141 12.75 11.97 2.14
CA LEU A 141 12.46 12.03 3.57
C LEU A 141 11.92 10.67 4.07
N LEU A 142 10.89 10.13 3.42
CA LEU A 142 10.30 8.83 3.81
C LEU A 142 11.36 7.71 3.83
N ARG A 143 12.18 7.62 2.77
CA ARG A 143 13.26 6.62 2.70
C ARG A 143 14.33 6.81 3.77
N ARG A 144 14.65 8.06 4.11
CA ARG A 144 15.63 8.35 5.17
C ARG A 144 15.10 7.94 6.53
N VAL A 145 13.88 8.35 6.87
CA VAL A 145 13.24 8.02 8.15
C VAL A 145 13.09 6.51 8.32
N ALA A 146 12.72 5.79 7.24
CA ALA A 146 12.66 4.33 7.26
C ALA A 146 14.03 3.72 7.54
N LYS A 147 15.09 4.19 6.89
CA LYS A 147 16.46 3.67 7.09
C LYS A 147 16.98 3.85 8.53
N GLU A 148 16.47 4.82 9.25
CA GLU A 148 16.87 5.12 10.63
C GLU A 148 16.14 4.22 11.66
N ARG A 149 15.19 3.39 11.23
CA ARG A 149 14.32 2.57 12.08
C ARG A 149 14.29 1.11 11.60
N ALA A 150 14.65 0.18 12.46
CA ALA A 150 14.75 -1.25 12.10
C ALA A 150 13.41 -1.92 11.77
N ASN A 151 12.30 -1.32 12.17
CA ASN A 151 10.95 -1.83 11.98
C ASN A 151 10.16 -1.10 10.90
N VAL A 152 10.80 -0.23 10.11
CA VAL A 152 10.14 0.58 9.07
C VAL A 152 10.71 0.25 7.70
N GLU A 153 9.82 -0.15 6.78
CA GLU A 153 10.13 -0.44 5.39
C GLU A 153 9.44 0.55 4.45
N VAL A 154 9.87 0.58 3.20
CA VAL A 154 9.31 1.48 2.17
C VAL A 154 8.73 0.70 1.02
N ALA A 155 7.44 0.83 0.79
CA ALA A 155 6.79 0.45 -0.45
C ALA A 155 6.99 1.55 -1.49
N ASP A 156 7.88 1.33 -2.46
CA ASP A 156 8.27 2.36 -3.43
C ASP A 156 7.28 2.44 -4.60
N TRP A 157 6.09 3.00 -4.32
CA TRP A 157 5.06 3.23 -5.32
C TRP A 157 5.53 4.13 -6.47
N ASP A 158 6.25 5.19 -6.15
CA ASP A 158 6.79 6.11 -7.17
C ASP A 158 7.68 5.38 -8.18
N ALA A 159 8.59 4.55 -7.71
CA ALA A 159 9.42 3.75 -8.61
C ALA A 159 8.61 2.72 -9.39
N ALA A 160 7.62 2.10 -8.77
CA ALA A 160 6.78 1.07 -9.40
C ALA A 160 5.94 1.62 -10.56
N VAL A 161 5.42 2.86 -10.44
CA VAL A 161 4.47 3.43 -11.40
C VAL A 161 5.09 4.41 -12.40
N ARG A 162 6.24 5.02 -12.09
CA ARG A 162 6.87 6.09 -12.88
C ARG A 162 7.01 5.77 -14.37
N SER A 163 7.30 4.53 -14.73
CA SER A 163 7.43 4.08 -16.13
C SER A 163 6.16 3.42 -16.68
N ARG A 164 5.05 3.52 -15.96
CA ARG A 164 3.78 2.83 -16.24
C ARG A 164 2.59 3.77 -16.14
N PRO A 165 2.50 4.82 -16.96
CA PRO A 165 1.39 5.78 -16.90
C PRO A 165 0.03 5.13 -17.14
N ASP A 166 -0.03 3.98 -17.81
CA ASP A 166 -1.22 3.15 -18.01
C ASP A 166 -1.78 2.56 -16.70
N GLN A 167 -0.98 2.54 -15.65
CA GLN A 167 -1.38 2.12 -14.31
C GLN A 167 -2.06 3.24 -13.50
N LEU A 168 -2.11 4.46 -14.05
CA LEU A 168 -2.77 5.60 -13.44
C LEU A 168 -4.08 5.94 -14.16
N GLN A 169 -4.97 6.60 -13.45
CA GLN A 169 -6.15 7.25 -14.03
C GLN A 169 -5.70 8.43 -14.91
N PRO A 170 -6.61 9.02 -15.72
CA PRO A 170 -6.27 10.16 -16.58
C PRO A 170 -5.73 11.39 -15.82
N ASP A 171 -5.92 11.47 -14.51
CA ASP A 171 -5.37 12.54 -13.68
C ASP A 171 -3.86 12.39 -13.40
N GLY A 172 -3.27 11.25 -13.75
CA GLY A 172 -1.86 10.97 -13.54
C GLY A 172 -1.45 10.76 -12.08
N ILE A 173 -2.42 10.60 -11.17
CA ILE A 173 -2.21 10.50 -9.72
C ILE A 173 -2.78 9.19 -9.19
N HIS A 174 -4.09 9.02 -9.32
CA HIS A 174 -4.78 7.88 -8.73
C HIS A 174 -4.53 6.60 -9.51
N PRO A 175 -4.43 5.44 -8.83
CA PRO A 175 -4.25 4.17 -9.51
C PRO A 175 -5.49 3.84 -10.36
N SER A 176 -5.26 3.34 -11.58
CA SER A 176 -6.27 2.65 -12.37
C SER A 176 -6.64 1.32 -11.69
N LEU A 177 -7.54 0.54 -12.27
CA LEU A 177 -7.86 -0.79 -11.73
C LEU A 177 -6.61 -1.68 -11.65
N ASP A 178 -5.82 -1.74 -12.73
CA ASP A 178 -4.56 -2.50 -12.76
C ASP A 178 -3.50 -1.85 -11.87
N GLY A 179 -3.49 -0.52 -11.79
CA GLY A 179 -2.64 0.25 -10.88
C GLY A 179 -2.92 -0.02 -9.42
N ALA A 180 -4.17 -0.28 -9.04
CA ALA A 180 -4.52 -0.66 -7.68
C ALA A 180 -3.89 -2.02 -7.29
N HIS A 181 -3.82 -2.97 -8.22
CA HIS A 181 -3.12 -4.23 -8.02
C HIS A 181 -1.61 -4.04 -7.93
N LEU A 182 -1.03 -3.17 -8.78
CA LEU A 182 0.39 -2.81 -8.68
C LEU A 182 0.69 -2.16 -7.33
N TYR A 183 -0.15 -1.23 -6.87
CA TYR A 183 -0.03 -0.57 -5.58
C TYR A 183 -0.03 -1.57 -4.41
N ALA A 184 -1.03 -2.45 -4.37
CA ALA A 184 -1.14 -3.46 -3.31
C ALA A 184 0.03 -4.47 -3.34
N SER A 185 0.48 -4.88 -4.54
CA SER A 185 1.64 -5.78 -4.67
C SER A 185 2.96 -5.10 -4.27
N THR A 186 3.09 -3.78 -4.48
CA THR A 186 4.25 -3.00 -4.03
C THR A 186 4.30 -2.94 -2.49
N ILE A 187 3.16 -2.73 -1.83
CA ILE A 187 3.07 -2.80 -0.36
C ILE A 187 3.41 -4.19 0.16
N ARG A 188 2.99 -5.24 -0.55
CA ARG A 188 3.29 -6.62 -0.14
C ARG A 188 4.76 -7.00 -0.29
N ALA A 189 5.47 -6.37 -1.18
CA ALA A 189 6.89 -6.66 -1.45
C ALA A 189 7.85 -5.96 -0.48
N ALA A 190 7.37 -4.94 0.23
CA ALA A 190 8.08 -4.25 1.30
C ALA A 190 7.97 -5.05 2.60
#